data_e10a17470f56184466ce6827f9d61f46
#
_entry.id   e10a17470f56184466ce6827f9d61f46
#
_cell.length_a   1.000
_cell.length_b   1.000
_cell.length_c   1.000
_cell.angle_alpha   90.00
_cell.angle_beta   90.00
_cell.angle_gamma   90.00
#
_symmetry.space_group_name_H-M   'P 1'
#
loop_
_entity.id
_entity.type
_entity.pdbx_description
1 polymer ?
#
loop_
_entity_poly.entity_id
_entity_poly.type
_entity_poly.pdbx_seq_one_letter_code
_entity_poly.pdbx_strand_id
1 'polypeptide(L)'
;GVLQIFFEVFFGESQMHRLYLYYCYQMGILPKKQQPRINRPELERIWKDTERILAEHAFVHDHKFPSLQAIVDYRKGLSQQMETLAAQRAEIVKQMRRKDAPPELADQRMALTCKIAELRKEDKIAEGAIKRIQRTRESNRIDRENRMPLHPRPRRRRREQERE
;
A
#
# COMPACT_ATOMS: atom_id res chain seq x y z
N GLY A 1 3.31 5.18 -20.31
CA GLY A 1 2.55 4.82 -19.16
C GLY A 1 3.24 5.07 -17.83
N VAL A 2 3.23 4.10 -16.96
CA VAL A 2 3.64 4.20 -15.54
C VAL A 2 5.10 4.59 -15.35
N LEU A 3 6.01 4.16 -16.21
CA LEU A 3 7.42 4.53 -16.18
C LEU A 3 7.67 6.02 -16.44
N GLN A 4 6.82 6.65 -17.22
CA GLN A 4 6.94 8.06 -17.59
C GLN A 4 6.58 8.97 -16.41
N ILE A 5 5.52 8.62 -15.68
CA ILE A 5 5.09 9.34 -14.46
C ILE A 5 6.14 9.20 -13.34
N PHE A 6 6.78 8.04 -13.22
CA PHE A 6 7.83 7.80 -12.24
C PHE A 6 9.08 8.68 -12.49
N PHE A 7 9.41 8.90 -13.76
CA PHE A 7 10.52 9.77 -14.15
C PHE A 7 10.25 11.26 -13.91
N GLU A 8 9.02 11.72 -14.13
CA GLU A 8 8.64 13.12 -13.92
C GLU A 8 8.65 13.55 -12.45
N VAL A 9 8.28 12.66 -11.55
CA VAL A 9 8.22 12.95 -10.09
C VAL A 9 9.61 12.94 -9.44
N PHE A 10 10.55 12.14 -9.96
CA PHE A 10 11.84 11.95 -9.28
C PHE A 10 12.95 12.89 -9.71
N PHE A 11 12.91 13.48 -10.90
CA PHE A 11 14.08 14.16 -11.44
C PHE A 11 13.93 15.64 -11.78
N GLY A 12 12.75 16.23 -11.74
CA GLY A 12 12.55 17.69 -11.94
C GLY A 12 13.24 18.33 -13.16
N GLU A 13 13.85 17.53 -14.02
CA GLU A 13 14.62 17.95 -15.17
C GLU A 13 13.76 18.05 -16.42
N SER A 14 14.07 19.00 -17.31
CA SER A 14 13.33 19.18 -18.57
C SER A 14 13.38 17.92 -19.43
N GLN A 15 12.29 17.62 -20.17
CA GLN A 15 12.21 16.49 -21.10
C GLN A 15 13.40 16.47 -22.09
N MET A 16 13.89 17.62 -22.50
CA MET A 16 15.03 17.76 -23.41
C MET A 16 16.32 17.23 -22.77
N HIS A 17 16.57 17.52 -21.49
CA HIS A 17 17.77 17.03 -20.82
C HIS A 17 17.77 15.49 -20.66
N ARG A 18 16.60 14.91 -20.39
CA ARG A 18 16.44 13.44 -20.31
C ARG A 18 16.68 12.76 -21.66
N LEU A 19 16.13 13.36 -22.72
CA LEU A 19 16.33 12.88 -24.09
C LEU A 19 17.80 12.96 -24.48
N TYR A 20 18.47 14.07 -24.15
CA TYR A 20 19.91 14.26 -24.33
C TYR A 20 20.73 13.17 -23.61
N LEU A 21 20.47 12.94 -22.32
CA LEU A 21 21.12 11.89 -21.55
C LEU A 21 20.88 10.50 -22.15
N TYR A 22 19.65 10.19 -22.56
CA TYR A 22 19.32 8.94 -23.22
C TYR A 22 20.16 8.72 -24.48
N TYR A 23 20.26 9.71 -25.35
CA TYR A 23 21.10 9.60 -26.57
C TYR A 23 22.58 9.53 -26.23
N CYS A 24 23.06 10.26 -25.23
CA CYS A 24 24.44 10.17 -24.78
C CYS A 24 24.79 8.75 -24.28
N TYR A 25 23.86 8.07 -23.58
CA TYR A 25 24.03 6.67 -23.21
C TYR A 25 24.03 5.73 -24.41
N GLN A 26 23.12 5.91 -25.36
CA GLN A 26 23.05 5.11 -26.59
C GLN A 26 24.29 5.25 -27.45
N MET A 27 24.85 6.45 -27.56
CA MET A 27 26.06 6.74 -28.34
C MET A 27 27.35 6.42 -27.57
N GLY A 28 27.28 5.98 -26.32
CA GLY A 28 28.47 5.65 -25.52
C GLY A 28 29.31 6.85 -25.10
N ILE A 29 28.79 8.07 -25.22
CA ILE A 29 29.49 9.32 -24.85
C ILE A 29 29.63 9.43 -23.33
N LEU A 30 28.63 8.95 -22.58
CA LEU A 30 28.69 8.91 -21.11
C LEU A 30 29.45 7.67 -20.65
N PRO A 31 30.49 7.85 -19.82
CA PRO A 31 31.28 6.73 -19.35
C PRO A 31 30.45 5.77 -18.50
N LYS A 32 30.39 4.50 -18.88
CA LYS A 32 29.67 3.43 -18.17
C LYS A 32 30.06 3.29 -16.69
N LYS A 33 31.19 3.84 -16.27
CA LYS A 33 31.70 3.78 -14.90
C LYS A 33 30.98 4.72 -13.93
N GLN A 34 30.20 5.68 -14.41
CA GLN A 34 29.45 6.63 -13.57
C GLN A 34 27.98 6.27 -13.35
N GLN A 35 27.52 5.15 -13.90
CA GLN A 35 26.19 4.67 -13.52
C GLN A 35 26.23 4.31 -12.04
N PRO A 36 25.41 4.96 -11.19
CA PRO A 36 25.28 4.51 -9.82
C PRO A 36 24.96 3.02 -9.88
N ARG A 37 25.73 2.19 -9.17
CA ARG A 37 25.42 0.77 -9.04
C ARG A 37 24.08 0.71 -8.30
N ILE A 38 23.02 0.61 -9.08
CA ILE A 38 21.69 0.42 -8.52
C ILE A 38 21.76 -0.89 -7.74
N ASN A 39 21.66 -0.78 -6.43
CA ASN A 39 21.66 -1.95 -5.56
C ASN A 39 20.37 -2.72 -5.82
N ARG A 40 20.43 -3.76 -6.65
CA ARG A 40 19.28 -4.57 -7.07
C ARG A 40 18.40 -4.99 -5.87
N PRO A 41 18.95 -5.45 -4.72
CA PRO A 41 18.15 -5.82 -3.56
C PRO A 41 17.35 -4.65 -2.98
N GLU A 42 17.89 -3.42 -2.99
CA GLU A 42 17.16 -2.24 -2.51
C GLU A 42 16.02 -1.86 -3.45
N LEU A 43 16.26 -1.90 -4.76
CA LEU A 43 15.20 -1.68 -5.75
C LEU A 43 14.10 -2.72 -5.64
N GLU A 44 14.43 -3.99 -5.45
CA GLU A 44 13.44 -5.04 -5.26
C GLU A 44 12.59 -4.81 -4.00
N ARG A 45 13.20 -4.32 -2.91
CA ARG A 45 12.46 -3.94 -1.70
C ARG A 45 11.52 -2.77 -1.96
N ILE A 46 12.02 -1.70 -2.58
CA ILE A 46 11.21 -0.52 -2.93
C ILE A 46 10.06 -0.93 -3.85
N TRP A 47 10.33 -1.77 -4.84
CA TRP A 47 9.32 -2.27 -5.76
C TRP A 47 8.22 -3.05 -5.03
N LYS A 48 8.59 -4.03 -4.20
CA LYS A 48 7.65 -4.82 -3.39
C LYS A 48 6.84 -3.94 -2.43
N ASP A 49 7.48 -2.95 -1.83
CA ASP A 49 6.77 -1.99 -0.96
C ASP A 49 5.79 -1.12 -1.75
N THR A 50 6.17 -0.71 -2.95
CA THR A 50 5.28 0.06 -3.85
C THR A 50 4.09 -0.77 -4.29
N GLU A 51 4.29 -2.01 -4.72
CA GLU A 51 3.21 -2.93 -5.08
C GLU A 51 2.24 -3.14 -3.92
N ARG A 52 2.76 -3.31 -2.70
CA ARG A 52 1.94 -3.44 -1.50
C ARG A 52 1.11 -2.19 -1.24
N ILE A 53 1.72 -0.99 -1.37
CA ILE A 53 1.01 0.29 -1.19
C ILE A 53 -0.12 0.43 -2.20
N LEU A 54 0.14 0.09 -3.46
CA LEU A 54 -0.86 0.15 -4.52
C LEU A 54 -2.01 -0.82 -4.27
N ALA A 55 -1.71 -2.05 -3.83
CA ALA A 55 -2.73 -3.04 -3.48
C ALA A 55 -3.59 -2.59 -2.30
N GLU A 56 -2.99 -2.01 -1.23
CA GLU A 56 -3.70 -1.46 -0.09
C GLU A 56 -4.61 -0.28 -0.51
N HIS A 57 -4.13 0.59 -1.40
CA HIS A 57 -4.91 1.72 -1.91
C HIS A 57 -6.09 1.26 -2.78
N ALA A 58 -5.82 0.34 -3.71
CA ALA A 58 -6.85 -0.24 -4.57
C ALA A 58 -7.95 -0.91 -3.74
N PHE A 59 -7.57 -1.70 -2.73
CA PHE A 59 -8.51 -2.35 -1.82
C PHE A 59 -9.44 -1.35 -1.13
N VAL A 60 -8.92 -0.25 -0.59
CA VAL A 60 -9.74 0.77 0.07
C VAL A 60 -10.65 1.49 -0.92
N HIS A 61 -10.15 1.77 -2.12
CA HIS A 61 -10.89 2.45 -3.18
C HIS A 61 -12.04 1.59 -3.71
N ASP A 62 -11.76 0.31 -4.00
CA ASP A 62 -12.74 -0.60 -4.63
C ASP A 62 -13.90 -0.93 -3.68
N HIS A 63 -13.60 -1.13 -2.40
CA HIS A 63 -14.62 -1.38 -1.38
C HIS A 63 -15.31 -0.11 -0.87
N LYS A 64 -14.82 1.09 -1.24
CA LYS A 64 -15.42 2.39 -0.85
C LYS A 64 -15.71 2.51 0.64
N PHE A 65 -14.78 2.09 1.48
CA PHE A 65 -14.98 2.14 2.94
C PHE A 65 -15.18 3.57 3.43
N PRO A 66 -16.27 3.86 4.19
CA PRO A 66 -16.56 5.20 4.67
C PRO A 66 -15.65 5.62 5.84
N SER A 67 -15.06 4.67 6.55
CA SER A 67 -14.26 4.92 7.75
C SER A 67 -13.25 3.82 8.02
N LEU A 68 -12.25 4.14 8.86
CA LEU A 68 -11.30 3.14 9.36
C LEU A 68 -12.02 2.00 10.11
N GLN A 69 -13.07 2.34 10.88
CA GLN A 69 -13.83 1.35 11.62
C GLN A 69 -14.50 0.33 10.69
N ALA A 70 -15.00 0.78 9.53
CA ALA A 70 -15.59 -0.11 8.53
C ALA A 70 -14.59 -1.15 8.02
N ILE A 71 -13.30 -0.77 7.85
CA ILE A 71 -12.25 -1.72 7.45
C ILE A 71 -11.98 -2.73 8.58
N VAL A 72 -11.98 -2.28 9.83
CA VAL A 72 -11.80 -3.16 10.99
C VAL A 72 -12.94 -4.17 11.10
N ASP A 73 -14.18 -3.72 10.92
CA ASP A 73 -15.36 -4.60 10.99
C ASP A 73 -15.40 -5.57 9.80
N TYR A 74 -14.98 -5.13 8.62
CA TYR A 74 -14.77 -6.01 7.47
C TYR A 74 -13.77 -7.12 7.78
N ARG A 75 -12.62 -6.80 8.38
CA ARG A 75 -11.63 -7.81 8.81
C ARG A 75 -12.19 -8.83 9.79
N LYS A 76 -13.03 -8.39 10.75
CA LYS A 76 -13.71 -9.32 11.66
C LYS A 76 -14.60 -10.30 10.89
N GLY A 77 -15.32 -9.79 9.87
CA GLY A 77 -16.13 -10.63 8.99
C GLY A 77 -15.27 -11.67 8.22
N LEU A 78 -14.12 -11.24 7.68
CA LEU A 78 -13.18 -12.16 7.02
C LEU A 78 -12.67 -13.26 7.99
N SER A 79 -12.33 -12.88 9.23
CA SER A 79 -11.89 -13.84 10.25
C SER A 79 -12.96 -14.88 10.55
N GLN A 80 -14.21 -14.49 10.71
CA GLN A 80 -15.34 -15.40 10.92
C GLN A 80 -15.55 -16.32 9.72
N GLN A 81 -15.44 -15.80 8.49
CA GLN A 81 -15.53 -16.62 7.29
C GLN A 81 -14.39 -17.63 7.20
N MET A 82 -13.16 -17.24 7.52
CA MET A 82 -12.02 -18.15 7.56
C MET A 82 -12.19 -19.25 8.60
N GLU A 83 -12.73 -18.93 9.76
CA GLU A 83 -13.02 -19.92 10.82
C GLU A 83 -14.08 -20.94 10.37
N THR A 84 -15.17 -20.47 9.75
CA THR A 84 -16.21 -21.36 9.24
C THR A 84 -15.70 -22.29 8.13
N LEU A 85 -14.93 -21.76 7.18
CA LEU A 85 -14.31 -22.56 6.12
C LEU A 85 -13.26 -23.53 6.67
N ALA A 86 -12.52 -23.14 7.71
CA ALA A 86 -11.56 -24.01 8.37
C ALA A 86 -12.26 -25.18 9.09
N ALA A 87 -13.39 -24.91 9.75
CA ALA A 87 -14.22 -25.96 10.37
C ALA A 87 -14.78 -26.95 9.32
N GLN A 88 -15.31 -26.43 8.22
CA GLN A 88 -15.78 -27.27 7.10
C GLN A 88 -14.65 -28.13 6.53
N ARG A 89 -13.46 -27.55 6.32
CA ARG A 89 -12.29 -28.31 5.86
C ARG A 89 -11.88 -29.39 6.85
N ALA A 90 -11.92 -29.11 8.14
CA ALA A 90 -11.59 -30.08 9.18
C ALA A 90 -12.56 -31.27 9.16
N GLU A 91 -13.86 -31.04 8.91
CA GLU A 91 -14.86 -32.09 8.79
C GLU A 91 -14.62 -32.95 7.55
N ILE A 92 -14.32 -32.36 6.41
CA ILE A 92 -13.93 -33.08 5.20
C ILE A 92 -12.71 -33.98 5.45
N VAL A 93 -11.70 -33.46 6.16
CA VAL A 93 -10.48 -34.22 6.50
C VAL A 93 -10.82 -35.42 7.40
N LYS A 94 -11.80 -35.31 8.32
CA LYS A 94 -12.26 -36.43 9.13
C LYS A 94 -12.95 -37.49 8.26
N GLN A 95 -13.78 -37.06 7.29
CA GLN A 95 -14.45 -37.95 6.37
C GLN A 95 -13.46 -38.70 5.46
N MET A 96 -12.42 -38.01 4.99
CA MET A 96 -11.37 -38.63 4.16
C MET A 96 -10.55 -39.73 4.87
N ARG A 97 -10.55 -39.73 6.21
CA ARG A 97 -9.87 -40.81 6.98
C ARG A 97 -10.62 -42.15 6.99
N ARG A 98 -11.85 -42.19 6.51
CA ARG A 98 -12.63 -43.40 6.37
C ARG A 98 -12.14 -44.21 5.16
N LYS A 99 -12.14 -45.56 5.26
CA LYS A 99 -11.63 -46.44 4.19
C LYS A 99 -12.37 -46.30 2.85
N ASP A 100 -13.64 -45.89 2.89
CA ASP A 100 -14.51 -45.76 1.72
C ASP A 100 -14.74 -44.29 1.35
N ALA A 101 -13.74 -43.44 1.55
CA ALA A 101 -13.87 -42.03 1.27
C ALA A 101 -13.95 -41.75 -0.24
N PRO A 102 -14.98 -41.04 -0.75
CA PRO A 102 -15.10 -40.73 -2.15
C PRO A 102 -13.97 -39.77 -2.59
N PRO A 103 -13.43 -39.93 -3.82
CA PRO A 103 -12.31 -39.11 -4.31
C PRO A 103 -12.65 -37.60 -4.40
N GLU A 104 -13.92 -37.26 -4.56
CA GLU A 104 -14.42 -35.87 -4.64
C GLU A 104 -14.13 -35.05 -3.37
N LEU A 105 -13.93 -35.70 -2.22
CA LEU A 105 -13.58 -34.98 -0.96
C LEU A 105 -12.21 -34.34 -1.03
N ALA A 106 -11.28 -34.86 -1.84
CA ALA A 106 -9.98 -34.28 -2.05
C ALA A 106 -10.08 -32.91 -2.77
N ASP A 107 -10.93 -32.86 -3.80
CA ASP A 107 -11.18 -31.65 -4.59
C ASP A 107 -11.91 -30.59 -3.75
N GLN A 108 -12.91 -31.01 -2.96
CA GLN A 108 -13.60 -30.12 -2.03
C GLN A 108 -12.64 -29.54 -0.99
N ARG A 109 -11.74 -30.34 -0.40
CA ARG A 109 -10.72 -29.87 0.53
C ARG A 109 -9.79 -28.87 -0.14
N MET A 110 -9.37 -29.12 -1.38
CA MET A 110 -8.50 -28.22 -2.14
C MET A 110 -9.20 -26.89 -2.40
N ALA A 111 -10.45 -26.91 -2.85
CA ALA A 111 -11.26 -25.72 -3.09
C ALA A 111 -11.40 -24.84 -1.83
N LEU A 112 -11.69 -25.46 -0.66
CA LEU A 112 -11.75 -24.75 0.61
C LEU A 112 -10.40 -24.17 1.01
N THR A 113 -9.31 -24.90 0.76
CA THR A 113 -7.95 -24.40 1.06
C THR A 113 -7.59 -23.19 0.19
N CYS A 114 -7.95 -23.20 -1.09
CA CYS A 114 -7.78 -22.06 -1.98
C CYS A 114 -8.58 -20.83 -1.50
N LYS A 115 -9.86 -21.01 -1.17
CA LYS A 115 -10.71 -19.93 -0.63
C LYS A 115 -10.12 -19.32 0.65
N ILE A 116 -9.68 -20.15 1.59
CA ILE A 116 -9.04 -19.68 2.82
C ILE A 116 -7.76 -18.91 2.50
N ALA A 117 -6.98 -19.34 1.50
CA ALA A 117 -5.76 -18.63 1.09
C ALA A 117 -6.05 -17.26 0.47
N GLU A 118 -7.13 -17.14 -0.30
CA GLU A 118 -7.61 -15.88 -0.87
C GLU A 118 -8.04 -14.90 0.23
N LEU A 119 -8.89 -15.34 1.16
CA LEU A 119 -9.32 -14.53 2.29
C LEU A 119 -8.15 -14.08 3.18
N ARG A 120 -7.14 -14.92 3.36
CA ARG A 120 -5.91 -14.54 4.10
C ARG A 120 -5.09 -13.46 3.39
N LYS A 121 -5.04 -13.49 2.05
CA LYS A 121 -4.38 -12.44 1.27
C LYS A 121 -5.13 -11.13 1.44
N GLU A 122 -6.45 -11.17 1.38
CA GLU A 122 -7.30 -10.01 1.55
C GLU A 122 -7.22 -9.42 2.96
N ASP A 123 -7.23 -10.26 4.00
CA ASP A 123 -7.03 -9.82 5.39
C ASP A 123 -5.67 -9.14 5.59
N LYS A 124 -4.62 -9.66 4.98
CA LYS A 124 -3.29 -9.03 5.00
C LYS A 124 -3.27 -7.63 4.37
N ILE A 125 -3.97 -7.46 3.24
CA ILE A 125 -4.07 -6.17 2.56
C ILE A 125 -4.85 -5.19 3.43
N ALA A 126 -5.98 -5.60 4.00
CA ALA A 126 -6.78 -4.81 4.91
C ALA A 126 -5.99 -4.39 6.16
N GLU A 127 -5.21 -5.30 6.74
CA GLU A 127 -4.31 -4.99 7.86
C GLU A 127 -3.25 -3.94 7.51
N GLY A 128 -2.64 -4.07 6.34
CA GLY A 128 -1.68 -3.12 5.81
C GLY A 128 -2.29 -1.73 5.64
N ALA A 129 -3.49 -1.66 5.05
CA ALA A 129 -4.24 -0.42 4.86
C ALA A 129 -4.57 0.27 6.20
N ILE A 130 -5.03 -0.49 7.21
CA ILE A 130 -5.29 0.05 8.56
C ILE A 130 -4.03 0.66 9.15
N LYS A 131 -2.92 -0.09 9.16
CA LYS A 131 -1.63 0.37 9.71
C LYS A 131 -1.14 1.65 9.01
N ARG A 132 -1.31 1.73 7.70
CA ARG A 132 -0.92 2.90 6.91
C ARG A 132 -1.77 4.12 7.24
N ILE A 133 -3.09 3.98 7.27
CA ILE A 133 -4.02 5.06 7.63
C ILE A 133 -3.70 5.58 9.04
N GLN A 134 -3.45 4.69 10.00
CA GLN A 134 -3.08 5.06 11.37
C GLN A 134 -1.76 5.85 11.41
N ARG A 135 -0.72 5.38 10.71
CA ARG A 135 0.58 6.10 10.62
C ARG A 135 0.43 7.48 9.99
N THR A 136 -0.34 7.59 8.90
CA THR A 136 -0.58 8.87 8.24
C THR A 136 -1.33 9.85 9.14
N ARG A 137 -2.33 9.37 9.89
CA ARG A 137 -3.05 10.20 10.87
C ARG A 137 -2.14 10.70 11.97
N GLU A 138 -1.28 9.84 12.50
CA GLU A 138 -0.32 10.20 13.54
C GLU A 138 0.71 11.20 13.03
N SER A 139 1.29 10.97 11.84
CA SER A 139 2.21 11.92 11.21
C SER A 139 1.55 13.28 11.00
N ASN A 140 0.33 13.32 10.49
CA ASN A 140 -0.41 14.56 10.30
C ASN A 140 -0.74 15.27 11.62
N ARG A 141 -0.95 14.52 12.71
CA ARG A 141 -1.14 15.09 14.05
C ARG A 141 0.13 15.77 14.52
N ILE A 142 1.26 15.09 14.47
CA ILE A 142 2.57 15.61 14.85
C ILE A 142 2.92 16.86 14.02
N ASP A 143 2.68 16.81 12.71
CA ASP A 143 2.93 17.95 11.84
C ASP A 143 2.07 19.17 12.18
N ARG A 144 0.82 18.96 12.60
CA ARG A 144 -0.06 20.04 13.06
C ARG A 144 0.42 20.62 14.38
N GLU A 145 0.82 19.79 15.33
CA GLU A 145 1.37 20.20 16.61
C GLU A 145 2.66 21.03 16.42
N ASN A 146 3.54 20.58 15.52
CA ASN A 146 4.80 21.29 15.20
C ASN A 146 4.57 22.62 14.44
N ARG A 147 3.47 22.74 13.69
CA ARG A 147 3.12 23.98 12.96
C ARG A 147 2.34 24.99 13.80
N MET A 148 1.85 24.63 14.96
CA MET A 148 1.22 25.60 15.85
C MET A 148 2.28 26.61 16.32
N PRO A 149 2.12 27.92 16.01
CA PRO A 149 3.09 28.91 16.45
C PRO A 149 3.03 28.99 17.97
N LEU A 150 4.18 28.78 18.61
CA LEU A 150 4.38 28.85 20.07
C LEU A 150 3.94 30.19 20.68
N HIS A 151 3.70 31.20 19.85
CA HIS A 151 3.19 32.52 20.29
C HIS A 151 2.18 33.07 19.28
N PRO A 152 1.02 33.56 19.71
CA PRO A 152 0.14 34.34 18.85
C PRO A 152 0.90 35.61 18.42
N ARG A 153 1.09 35.79 17.11
CA ARG A 153 1.68 37.02 16.57
C ARG A 153 0.88 38.19 17.14
N PRO A 154 1.54 39.19 17.81
CA PRO A 154 0.84 40.38 18.30
C PRO A 154 0.16 41.05 17.10
N ARG A 155 -1.16 41.22 17.20
CA ARG A 155 -1.91 41.97 16.20
C ARG A 155 -1.26 43.33 16.05
N ARG A 156 -0.64 43.61 14.89
CA ARG A 156 -0.21 44.98 14.55
C ARG A 156 -1.45 45.88 14.70
N ARG A 157 -1.49 46.67 15.76
CA ARG A 157 -2.45 47.76 15.88
C ARG A 157 -2.25 48.67 14.65
N ARG A 158 -3.26 48.71 13.78
CA ARG A 158 -3.36 49.71 12.72
C ARG A 158 -3.37 51.06 13.43
N ARG A 159 -2.30 51.80 13.32
CA ARG A 159 -2.31 53.20 13.68
C ARG A 159 -3.31 53.87 12.75
N GLU A 160 -4.46 54.24 13.27
CA GLU A 160 -5.31 55.24 12.66
C GLU A 160 -4.52 56.51 12.69
N GLN A 161 -4.09 56.94 11.52
CA GLN A 161 -3.59 58.32 11.36
C GLN A 161 -4.82 59.20 11.38
N GLU A 162 -5.03 59.83 12.50
CA GLU A 162 -5.83 61.05 12.60
C GLU A 162 -5.25 62.04 11.61
N ARG A 163 -6.04 62.42 10.64
CA ARG A 163 -5.83 63.62 9.82
C ARG A 163 -6.68 64.71 10.43
N GLU A 164 -6.06 65.59 11.11
CA GLU A 164 -6.49 67.00 11.18
C GLU A 164 -6.13 67.70 9.87
#